data_262da4611adab0fec77e226c9fb8b798
#
_entry.id   262da4611adab0fec77e226c9fb8b798
#
_cell.length_a   1.000
_cell.length_b   1.000
_cell.length_c   1.000
_cell.angle_alpha   90.00
_cell.angle_beta   90.00
_cell.angle_gamma   90.00
#
_symmetry.space_group_name_H-M   'P 1'
#
loop_
_entity.id
_entity.type
_entity.pdbx_description
1 polymer ?
#
loop_
_entity_poly.entity_id
_entity_poly.type
_entity_poly.pdbx_seq_one_letter_code
_entity_poly.pdbx_strand_id
1 'polypeptide(L)'
;MRKTGLMLIAILCLFLLSRLPAGSCTVFRLKAGDGALIVGRSMEFSVDLKYDVIVVPKNKAYASPAPGGKEGLAWKTRYGYAGMASFGMDYGLSDGMNEKGLAIGVLWFETDTKWQDVAPDDSKQALAQTMLGDWILGNCASVDDVKREIQNLKVFKHADPTLNFSPPVHIIVYDATNGCIVIEYEDGMCKIYDNPLGLMTNAPRFPWQMTNLRQYVGLTSETPGPYEIAGLTFPATGHGAGMFGLPGDFTPPSRFVRLAALTRFADKQPDAERTLNLAQHILNTFDIPSGLVKDTSPDKKTVTKETTQWATFRDLTHRILYFKTYDNQNLRKIDLNRFDFSGTSVKRIRMFGISEIVTDITDQAH
;
A
#
# COMPACT_ATOMS: atom_id res chain seq x y z
N MET A 1 25.41 -52.17 1.65
CA MET A 1 25.04 -51.27 0.57
C MET A 1 23.60 -50.77 0.78
N ARG A 2 23.37 -49.71 1.59
CA ARG A 2 22.06 -49.01 1.76
C ARG A 2 22.25 -47.86 2.75
N LYS A 3 23.04 -46.84 2.39
CA LYS A 3 23.11 -45.57 3.16
C LYS A 3 23.40 -44.30 2.31
N THR A 4 23.29 -44.42 0.98
CA THR A 4 23.58 -43.29 0.05
C THR A 4 22.33 -42.67 -0.61
N GLY A 5 21.12 -43.17 -0.30
CA GLY A 5 19.89 -42.71 -0.93
C GLY A 5 19.17 -41.58 -0.20
N LEU A 6 19.50 -41.30 1.07
CA LEU A 6 18.75 -40.31 1.87
C LEU A 6 19.33 -38.89 1.86
N MET A 7 20.55 -38.75 1.34
CA MET A 7 21.23 -37.43 1.34
C MET A 7 20.99 -36.62 0.05
N LEU A 8 20.46 -37.24 -1.00
CA LEU A 8 20.14 -36.52 -2.26
C LEU A 8 18.74 -35.89 -2.27
N ILE A 9 17.81 -36.32 -1.42
CA ILE A 9 16.46 -35.77 -1.35
C ILE A 9 16.42 -34.48 -0.53
N ALA A 10 17.33 -34.34 0.45
CA ALA A 10 17.40 -33.12 1.28
C ALA A 10 18.04 -31.93 0.54
N ILE A 11 18.82 -32.16 -0.51
CA ILE A 11 19.46 -31.07 -1.28
C ILE A 11 18.52 -30.52 -2.38
N LEU A 12 17.54 -31.29 -2.82
CA LEU A 12 16.61 -30.89 -3.87
C LEU A 12 15.47 -29.96 -3.33
N CYS A 13 15.25 -29.96 -2.02
CA CYS A 13 14.27 -29.03 -1.39
C CYS A 13 14.85 -27.64 -1.07
N LEU A 14 16.18 -27.43 -1.17
CA LEU A 14 16.82 -26.15 -0.85
C LEU A 14 16.90 -25.18 -2.04
N PHE A 15 16.52 -25.58 -3.25
CA PHE A 15 16.53 -24.71 -4.43
C PHE A 15 15.14 -24.23 -4.90
N LEU A 16 14.08 -24.51 -4.12
CA LEU A 16 12.73 -23.97 -4.36
C LEU A 16 12.44 -22.66 -3.61
N LEU A 17 13.46 -22.01 -3.06
CA LEU A 17 13.41 -20.63 -2.59
C LEU A 17 13.59 -19.66 -3.78
N SER A 18 12.83 -19.89 -4.84
CA SER A 18 12.80 -19.02 -6.00
C SER A 18 11.85 -17.87 -5.77
N ARG A 19 12.40 -16.71 -5.58
CA ARG A 19 11.78 -15.38 -5.60
C ARG A 19 10.44 -15.31 -4.86
N LEU A 20 10.43 -14.51 -3.81
CA LEU A 20 9.18 -14.05 -3.18
C LEU A 20 8.27 -13.49 -4.28
N PRO A 21 6.96 -13.72 -4.20
CA PRO A 21 6.04 -13.15 -5.19
C PRO A 21 6.22 -11.64 -5.22
N ALA A 22 6.45 -11.09 -6.41
CA ALA A 22 6.53 -9.65 -6.59
C ALA A 22 5.18 -9.02 -6.30
N GLY A 23 5.17 -7.88 -5.65
CA GLY A 23 3.98 -7.09 -5.40
C GLY A 23 4.17 -5.68 -5.92
N SER A 24 3.22 -5.19 -6.69
CA SER A 24 3.12 -3.78 -7.06
C SER A 24 2.06 -3.11 -6.21
N CYS A 25 2.32 -1.91 -5.77
CA CYS A 25 1.36 -1.11 -5.02
C CYS A 25 1.53 0.36 -5.39
N THR A 26 0.44 1.09 -5.43
CA THR A 26 0.44 2.53 -5.71
C THR A 26 -0.42 3.22 -4.66
N VAL A 27 0.06 4.30 -4.05
CA VAL A 27 -0.71 5.07 -3.07
C VAL A 27 -0.43 6.55 -3.21
N PHE A 28 -1.47 7.37 -3.03
CA PHE A 28 -1.38 8.83 -3.12
C PHE A 28 -2.44 9.52 -2.28
N ARG A 29 -2.22 10.81 -2.02
CA ARG A 29 -3.17 11.68 -1.33
C ARG A 29 -3.56 12.85 -2.21
N LEU A 30 -4.86 13.20 -2.19
CA LEU A 30 -5.42 14.43 -2.75
C LEU A 30 -6.02 15.27 -1.63
N LYS A 31 -5.97 16.59 -1.80
CA LYS A 31 -6.62 17.54 -0.89
C LYS A 31 -7.69 18.32 -1.64
N ALA A 32 -8.93 18.22 -1.18
CA ALA A 32 -10.08 18.93 -1.69
C ALA A 32 -10.06 20.43 -1.39
N GLY A 33 -10.93 21.18 -2.03
CA GLY A 33 -11.11 22.62 -1.81
C GLY A 33 -11.61 22.96 -0.41
N ASP A 34 -12.52 22.15 0.13
CA ASP A 34 -13.02 22.22 1.49
C ASP A 34 -12.04 21.75 2.57
N GLY A 35 -10.88 21.24 2.15
CA GLY A 35 -9.81 20.74 3.02
C GLY A 35 -9.84 19.25 3.27
N ALA A 36 -10.84 18.50 2.81
CA ALA A 36 -10.91 17.06 2.95
C ALA A 36 -9.70 16.36 2.30
N LEU A 37 -9.25 15.29 2.92
CA LEU A 37 -8.07 14.52 2.48
C LEU A 37 -8.50 13.13 2.04
N ILE A 38 -8.29 12.85 0.76
CA ILE A 38 -8.60 11.55 0.15
C ILE A 38 -7.29 10.83 -0.18
N VAL A 39 -7.13 9.63 0.34
CA VAL A 39 -6.00 8.74 0.03
C VAL A 39 -6.50 7.60 -0.83
N GLY A 40 -5.95 7.46 -2.04
CA GLY A 40 -6.23 6.34 -2.94
C GLY A 40 -5.09 5.33 -2.93
N ARG A 41 -5.39 4.03 -2.97
CA ARG A 41 -4.40 2.95 -3.05
C ARG A 41 -4.89 1.79 -3.90
N SER A 42 -3.98 1.21 -4.68
CA SER A 42 -4.16 -0.10 -5.33
C SER A 42 -3.25 -1.15 -4.70
N MET A 43 -3.69 -2.39 -4.75
CA MET A 43 -2.97 -3.57 -4.29
C MET A 43 -2.86 -4.58 -5.42
N GLU A 44 -1.66 -4.74 -5.90
CA GLU A 44 -1.31 -5.71 -6.94
C GLU A 44 -0.45 -6.81 -6.32
N PHE A 45 -0.83 -8.05 -6.57
CA PHE A 45 -0.06 -9.20 -6.11
C PHE A 45 -0.34 -10.42 -6.99
N SER A 46 0.64 -11.31 -7.07
CA SER A 46 0.56 -12.48 -7.93
C SER A 46 -0.14 -13.68 -7.29
N VAL A 47 -0.44 -13.62 -6.00
CA VAL A 47 -1.13 -14.67 -5.23
C VAL A 47 -2.36 -14.06 -4.58
N ASP A 48 -3.50 -14.77 -4.63
CA ASP A 48 -4.71 -14.35 -3.92
C ASP A 48 -4.50 -14.48 -2.40
N LEU A 49 -4.40 -13.33 -1.74
CA LEU A 49 -4.11 -13.23 -0.30
C LEU A 49 -5.37 -13.30 0.57
N LYS A 50 -6.55 -13.56 -0.01
CA LYS A 50 -7.82 -13.78 0.72
C LYS A 50 -8.14 -12.65 1.72
N TYR A 51 -8.10 -11.42 1.23
CA TYR A 51 -8.37 -10.25 2.08
C TYR A 51 -9.81 -10.14 2.53
N ASP A 52 -9.97 -9.73 3.79
CA ASP A 52 -11.20 -9.20 4.36
C ASP A 52 -10.90 -7.85 5.04
N VAL A 53 -11.94 -7.04 5.25
CA VAL A 53 -11.82 -5.90 6.17
C VAL A 53 -12.04 -6.39 7.59
N ILE A 54 -11.09 -6.14 8.48
CA ILE A 54 -11.27 -6.33 9.91
C ILE A 54 -11.58 -5.00 10.59
N VAL A 55 -12.43 -5.05 11.61
CA VAL A 55 -12.75 -3.91 12.50
C VAL A 55 -12.29 -4.28 13.89
N VAL A 56 -11.28 -3.59 14.36
CA VAL A 56 -10.61 -3.88 15.63
C VAL A 56 -11.06 -2.88 16.69
N PRO A 57 -11.56 -3.34 17.84
CA PRO A 57 -12.00 -2.46 18.93
C PRO A 57 -10.83 -1.85 19.71
N LYS A 58 -11.13 -0.85 20.54
CA LYS A 58 -10.24 -0.38 21.61
C LYS A 58 -10.01 -1.47 22.65
N ASN A 59 -8.91 -1.36 23.37
CA ASN A 59 -8.51 -2.31 24.43
C ASN A 59 -8.30 -3.75 23.95
N LYS A 60 -8.25 -4.00 22.63
CA LYS A 60 -7.82 -5.29 22.10
C LYS A 60 -6.36 -5.52 22.50
N ALA A 61 -6.12 -6.63 23.20
CA ALA A 61 -4.78 -7.02 23.58
C ALA A 61 -4.08 -7.75 22.43
N TYR A 62 -2.83 -7.38 22.19
CA TYR A 62 -1.90 -8.04 21.29
C TYR A 62 -0.59 -8.34 22.02
N ALA A 63 0.09 -9.37 21.56
CA ALA A 63 1.45 -9.71 21.99
C ALA A 63 2.25 -10.11 20.75
N SER A 64 3.37 -9.44 20.53
CA SER A 64 4.32 -9.82 19.50
C SER A 64 5.18 -10.97 19.97
N PRO A 65 5.59 -11.90 19.10
CA PRO A 65 6.74 -12.75 19.38
C PRO A 65 8.02 -11.90 19.49
N ALA A 66 9.07 -12.50 20.02
CA ALA A 66 10.44 -11.98 19.95
C ALA A 66 11.41 -13.10 19.50
N PRO A 67 12.62 -12.76 19.03
CA PRO A 67 13.60 -13.76 18.64
C PRO A 67 13.89 -14.77 19.75
N GLY A 68 14.21 -16.02 19.34
CA GLY A 68 14.52 -17.10 20.28
C GLY A 68 13.30 -17.66 21.02
N GLY A 69 12.07 -17.44 20.52
CA GLY A 69 10.84 -17.95 21.14
C GLY A 69 10.42 -17.20 22.40
N LYS A 70 11.01 -16.02 22.65
CA LYS A 70 10.64 -15.14 23.76
C LYS A 70 9.35 -14.38 23.46
N GLU A 71 8.74 -13.82 24.50
CA GLU A 71 7.66 -12.85 24.36
C GLU A 71 8.23 -11.47 24.02
N GLY A 72 7.64 -10.83 23.01
CA GLY A 72 7.96 -9.49 22.58
C GLY A 72 7.11 -8.42 23.24
N LEU A 73 6.87 -7.34 22.51
CA LEU A 73 6.02 -6.24 22.92
C LEU A 73 4.57 -6.72 23.12
N ALA A 74 4.02 -6.41 24.28
CA ALA A 74 2.59 -6.58 24.55
C ALA A 74 1.94 -5.20 24.67
N TRP A 75 0.78 -5.00 23.99
CA TRP A 75 0.05 -3.74 24.05
C TRP A 75 -1.46 -3.93 23.97
N LYS A 76 -2.19 -2.88 24.25
CA LYS A 76 -3.63 -2.80 24.00
C LYS A 76 -3.90 -1.61 23.07
N THR A 77 -4.82 -1.78 22.15
CA THR A 77 -5.23 -0.70 21.25
C THR A 77 -5.86 0.46 22.03
N ARG A 78 -5.37 1.66 21.82
CA ARG A 78 -5.98 2.92 22.32
C ARG A 78 -7.10 3.40 21.43
N TYR A 79 -6.97 3.13 20.12
CA TYR A 79 -7.90 3.54 19.08
C TYR A 79 -8.46 2.33 18.36
N GLY A 80 -9.77 2.40 18.04
CA GLY A 80 -10.39 1.47 17.14
C GLY A 80 -10.01 1.78 15.70
N TYR A 81 -9.89 0.72 14.88
CA TYR A 81 -9.51 0.87 13.48
C TYR A 81 -10.20 -0.17 12.58
N ALA A 82 -10.21 0.12 11.28
CA ALA A 82 -10.60 -0.84 10.26
C ALA A 82 -9.50 -0.93 9.18
N GLY A 83 -9.27 -2.12 8.64
CA GLY A 83 -8.25 -2.32 7.62
C GLY A 83 -8.29 -3.70 6.98
N MET A 84 -7.50 -3.86 5.91
CA MET A 84 -7.42 -5.06 5.09
C MET A 84 -6.40 -6.02 5.69
N ALA A 85 -6.87 -7.17 6.16
CA ALA A 85 -6.06 -8.27 6.66
C ALA A 85 -6.23 -9.52 5.78
N SER A 86 -5.16 -10.27 5.59
CA SER A 86 -5.12 -11.45 4.73
C SER A 86 -5.37 -12.75 5.50
N PHE A 87 -5.76 -13.82 4.78
CA PHE A 87 -5.85 -15.20 5.26
C PHE A 87 -6.64 -15.40 6.57
N GLY A 88 -7.64 -14.56 6.84
CA GLY A 88 -8.44 -14.68 8.05
C GLY A 88 -7.73 -14.24 9.34
N MET A 89 -6.57 -13.59 9.26
CA MET A 89 -5.86 -13.06 10.44
C MET A 89 -6.60 -11.87 11.06
N ASP A 90 -6.47 -11.69 12.36
CA ASP A 90 -6.98 -10.53 13.12
C ASP A 90 -5.90 -9.44 13.31
N TYR A 91 -4.84 -9.51 12.53
CA TYR A 91 -3.69 -8.59 12.47
C TYR A 91 -3.02 -8.71 11.08
N GLY A 92 -1.92 -8.01 10.88
CA GLY A 92 -1.16 -8.06 9.62
C GLY A 92 -1.80 -7.21 8.53
N LEU A 93 -2.19 -6.00 8.90
CA LEU A 93 -2.82 -5.05 7.98
C LEU A 93 -1.91 -4.68 6.82
N SER A 94 -2.47 -4.76 5.62
CA SER A 94 -1.85 -4.19 4.41
C SER A 94 -2.29 -2.75 4.17
N ASP A 95 -3.45 -2.35 4.69
CA ASP A 95 -4.07 -1.03 4.53
C ASP A 95 -5.06 -0.80 5.67
N GLY A 96 -5.31 0.43 6.05
CA GLY A 96 -6.31 0.72 7.06
C GLY A 96 -6.33 2.17 7.53
N MET A 97 -7.32 2.45 8.39
CA MET A 97 -7.52 3.76 9.01
C MET A 97 -8.13 3.58 10.40
N ASN A 98 -7.73 4.41 11.36
CA ASN A 98 -8.32 4.42 12.69
C ASN A 98 -9.37 5.54 12.87
N GLU A 99 -10.06 5.52 14.02
CA GLU A 99 -11.11 6.49 14.38
C GLU A 99 -10.63 7.95 14.50
N LYS A 100 -9.31 8.20 14.43
CA LYS A 100 -8.70 9.53 14.44
C LYS A 100 -8.38 10.05 13.03
N GLY A 101 -8.58 9.21 12.00
CA GLY A 101 -8.21 9.54 10.63
C GLY A 101 -6.72 9.34 10.34
N LEU A 102 -5.98 8.66 11.22
CA LEU A 102 -4.65 8.16 10.91
C LEU A 102 -4.79 6.94 10.00
N ALA A 103 -4.08 6.92 8.88
CA ALA A 103 -4.16 5.86 7.90
C ALA A 103 -2.79 5.34 7.51
N ILE A 104 -2.72 4.06 7.18
CA ILE A 104 -1.49 3.41 6.70
C ILE A 104 -1.71 2.78 5.33
N GLY A 105 -0.61 2.64 4.58
CA GLY A 105 -0.48 1.71 3.48
C GLY A 105 0.82 0.92 3.65
N VAL A 106 0.75 -0.40 3.59
CA VAL A 106 1.92 -1.30 3.67
C VAL A 106 2.18 -1.82 2.28
N LEU A 107 3.35 -1.52 1.70
CA LEU A 107 3.69 -1.81 0.33
C LEU A 107 4.94 -2.71 0.26
N TRP A 108 5.02 -3.51 -0.79
CA TRP A 108 6.16 -4.42 -1.03
C TRP A 108 7.46 -3.64 -1.30
N PHE A 109 8.57 -4.06 -0.63
CA PHE A 109 9.86 -3.34 -0.67
C PHE A 109 11.04 -4.33 -0.60
N GLU A 110 11.15 -5.23 -1.58
CA GLU A 110 11.99 -6.42 -1.49
C GLU A 110 13.49 -6.12 -1.44
N THR A 111 13.99 -5.25 -2.32
CA THR A 111 15.43 -5.12 -2.55
C THR A 111 16.20 -4.40 -1.45
N ASP A 112 15.54 -3.54 -0.71
CA ASP A 112 16.18 -2.60 0.21
C ASP A 112 15.85 -2.86 1.68
N THR A 113 14.88 -3.74 1.97
CA THR A 113 14.44 -4.00 3.35
C THR A 113 15.48 -4.79 4.13
N LYS A 114 15.96 -4.19 5.22
CA LYS A 114 16.73 -4.88 6.26
C LYS A 114 16.22 -4.49 7.64
N TRP A 115 15.53 -5.43 8.27
CA TRP A 115 14.92 -5.23 9.58
C TRP A 115 15.97 -5.08 10.68
N GLN A 116 15.56 -4.57 11.84
CA GLN A 116 16.42 -4.41 13.00
C GLN A 116 16.78 -5.75 13.64
N ASP A 117 17.97 -5.83 14.19
CA ASP A 117 18.34 -6.90 15.11
C ASP A 117 17.78 -6.57 16.51
N VAL A 118 17.36 -7.62 17.23
CA VAL A 118 16.84 -7.51 18.60
C VAL A 118 17.80 -8.20 19.54
N ALA A 119 18.43 -7.43 20.42
CA ALA A 119 19.25 -7.99 21.47
C ALA A 119 18.37 -8.73 22.53
N PRO A 120 18.91 -9.73 23.25
CA PRO A 120 18.14 -10.48 24.25
C PRO A 120 17.46 -9.60 25.31
N ASP A 121 18.07 -8.50 25.69
CA ASP A 121 17.56 -7.55 26.69
C ASP A 121 16.48 -6.61 26.12
N ASP A 122 16.42 -6.46 24.80
CA ASP A 122 15.42 -5.62 24.10
C ASP A 122 14.14 -6.41 23.75
N SER A 123 14.00 -7.65 24.19
CA SER A 123 12.87 -8.51 23.80
C SER A 123 11.50 -7.86 24.04
N LYS A 124 11.31 -7.11 25.12
CA LYS A 124 10.05 -6.43 25.43
C LYS A 124 9.72 -5.24 24.51
N GLN A 125 10.67 -4.79 23.71
CA GLN A 125 10.47 -3.77 22.64
C GLN A 125 10.33 -4.42 21.26
N ALA A 126 10.50 -5.75 21.16
CA ALA A 126 10.47 -6.47 19.90
C ALA A 126 9.06 -6.52 19.32
N LEU A 127 8.91 -6.03 18.09
CA LEU A 127 7.67 -6.06 17.33
C LEU A 127 7.90 -6.78 16.00
N ALA A 128 7.15 -7.84 15.74
CA ALA A 128 7.16 -8.50 14.45
C ALA A 128 6.68 -7.52 13.36
N GLN A 129 7.39 -7.44 12.23
CA GLN A 129 7.08 -6.49 11.17
C GLN A 129 5.65 -6.62 10.62
N THR A 130 5.05 -7.81 10.67
CA THR A 130 3.66 -8.06 10.26
C THR A 130 2.64 -7.36 11.17
N MET A 131 3.02 -7.01 12.39
CA MET A 131 2.13 -6.37 13.37
C MET A 131 2.33 -4.85 13.45
N LEU A 132 3.27 -4.28 12.67
CA LEU A 132 3.61 -2.85 12.76
C LEU A 132 2.42 -1.96 12.36
N GLY A 133 1.67 -2.35 11.33
CA GLY A 133 0.49 -1.61 10.90
C GLY A 133 -0.60 -1.55 11.97
N ASP A 134 -0.84 -2.67 12.64
CA ASP A 134 -1.80 -2.78 13.74
C ASP A 134 -1.38 -1.95 14.95
N TRP A 135 -0.06 -1.97 15.24
CA TRP A 135 0.49 -1.17 16.34
C TRP A 135 0.34 0.33 16.05
N ILE A 136 0.65 0.79 14.84
CA ILE A 136 0.51 2.20 14.44
C ILE A 136 -0.95 2.65 14.58
N LEU A 137 -1.89 1.94 13.94
CA LEU A 137 -3.29 2.34 13.96
C LEU A 137 -3.93 2.22 15.34
N GLY A 138 -3.51 1.22 16.12
CA GLY A 138 -4.01 1.00 17.47
C GLY A 138 -3.50 1.98 18.51
N ASN A 139 -2.33 2.63 18.31
CA ASN A 139 -1.69 3.40 19.38
C ASN A 139 -1.41 4.86 19.05
N CYS A 140 -1.42 5.27 17.77
CA CYS A 140 -1.11 6.62 17.33
C CYS A 140 -2.36 7.32 16.78
N ALA A 141 -2.47 8.62 17.00
CA ALA A 141 -3.55 9.46 16.46
C ALA A 141 -3.09 10.36 15.31
N SER A 142 -1.79 10.61 15.20
CA SER A 142 -1.18 11.52 14.24
C SER A 142 0.15 10.97 13.72
N VAL A 143 0.64 11.56 12.64
CA VAL A 143 1.99 11.32 12.11
C VAL A 143 3.06 11.66 13.15
N ASP A 144 2.88 12.72 13.92
CA ASP A 144 3.83 13.10 14.98
C ASP A 144 3.87 12.08 16.12
N ASP A 145 2.72 11.47 16.48
CA ASP A 145 2.71 10.35 17.42
C ASP A 145 3.55 9.19 16.87
N VAL A 146 3.38 8.83 15.60
CA VAL A 146 4.14 7.74 14.99
C VAL A 146 5.64 8.04 15.03
N LYS A 147 6.07 9.23 14.62
CA LYS A 147 7.48 9.65 14.65
C LYS A 147 8.10 9.49 16.04
N ARG A 148 7.35 9.86 17.08
CA ARG A 148 7.81 9.81 18.47
C ARG A 148 7.86 8.40 19.03
N GLU A 149 6.77 7.66 18.85
CA GLU A 149 6.57 6.38 19.54
C GLU A 149 7.32 5.22 18.87
N ILE A 150 7.48 5.23 17.54
CA ILE A 150 8.15 4.15 16.82
C ILE A 150 9.62 4.00 17.18
N GLN A 151 10.26 5.06 17.67
CA GLN A 151 11.66 5.03 18.10
C GLN A 151 11.90 4.10 19.30
N ASN A 152 10.85 3.80 20.05
CA ASN A 152 10.91 2.91 21.22
C ASN A 152 10.76 1.43 20.82
N LEU A 153 10.58 1.13 19.53
CA LEU A 153 10.37 -0.23 19.04
C LEU A 153 11.64 -0.80 18.41
N LYS A 154 11.73 -2.11 18.47
CA LYS A 154 12.67 -2.93 17.70
C LYS A 154 11.89 -3.80 16.74
N VAL A 155 11.65 -3.29 15.54
CA VAL A 155 10.90 -4.01 14.51
C VAL A 155 11.82 -5.00 13.81
N PHE A 156 11.52 -6.27 13.91
CA PHE A 156 12.40 -7.34 13.46
C PHE A 156 11.74 -8.28 12.45
N LYS A 157 12.58 -9.00 11.72
CA LYS A 157 12.16 -10.00 10.74
C LYS A 157 11.56 -11.22 11.45
N HIS A 158 10.28 -11.47 11.20
CA HIS A 158 9.57 -12.62 11.70
C HIS A 158 8.86 -13.35 10.56
N ALA A 159 9.10 -14.65 10.43
CA ALA A 159 8.31 -15.49 9.53
C ALA A 159 6.98 -15.79 10.22
N ASP A 160 5.92 -15.13 9.77
CA ASP A 160 4.58 -15.36 10.33
C ASP A 160 4.12 -16.80 10.03
N PRO A 161 3.64 -17.54 11.03
CA PRO A 161 3.22 -18.94 10.83
C PRO A 161 2.11 -19.11 9.78
N THR A 162 1.22 -18.14 9.63
CA THR A 162 0.12 -18.18 8.64
C THR A 162 0.63 -17.90 7.25
N LEU A 163 1.53 -16.92 7.09
CA LEU A 163 2.12 -16.54 5.81
C LEU A 163 3.25 -17.47 5.39
N ASN A 164 3.89 -18.14 6.36
CA ASN A 164 5.10 -18.96 6.18
C ASN A 164 6.28 -18.21 5.54
N PHE A 165 6.28 -16.88 5.61
CA PHE A 165 7.39 -16.02 5.18
C PHE A 165 7.33 -14.67 5.92
N SER A 166 8.39 -13.89 5.75
CA SER A 166 8.51 -12.53 6.29
C SER A 166 8.41 -11.53 5.15
N PRO A 167 7.27 -10.84 4.98
CA PRO A 167 7.12 -9.88 3.89
C PRO A 167 8.09 -8.70 4.03
N PRO A 168 8.90 -8.42 2.99
CA PRO A 168 9.71 -7.22 2.94
C PRO A 168 8.81 -6.04 2.54
N VAL A 169 8.60 -5.12 3.45
CA VAL A 169 7.66 -4.01 3.24
C VAL A 169 8.18 -2.70 3.76
N HIS A 170 7.66 -1.61 3.23
CA HIS A 170 7.74 -0.28 3.79
C HIS A 170 6.32 0.28 4.02
N ILE A 171 6.21 1.33 4.83
CA ILE A 171 4.92 1.84 5.26
C ILE A 171 4.83 3.33 4.97
N ILE A 172 3.72 3.75 4.39
CA ILE A 172 3.34 5.15 4.35
C ILE A 172 2.24 5.40 5.38
N VAL A 173 2.35 6.52 6.07
CA VAL A 173 1.39 6.94 7.08
C VAL A 173 0.87 8.33 6.73
N TYR A 174 -0.43 8.52 6.85
CA TYR A 174 -1.11 9.79 6.66
C TYR A 174 -1.97 10.10 7.87
N ASP A 175 -2.20 11.39 8.14
CA ASP A 175 -3.20 11.81 9.12
C ASP A 175 -4.17 12.87 8.58
N ALA A 176 -5.24 13.10 9.32
CA ALA A 176 -6.29 14.06 8.98
C ALA A 176 -5.83 15.53 9.02
N THR A 177 -4.62 15.81 9.53
CA THR A 177 -4.03 17.17 9.57
C THR A 177 -3.12 17.47 8.39
N ASN A 178 -3.09 16.57 7.39
CA ASN A 178 -2.23 16.61 6.21
C ASN A 178 -0.78 16.17 6.45
N GLY A 179 -0.46 15.54 7.59
CA GLY A 179 0.81 14.87 7.82
C GLY A 179 0.99 13.68 6.87
N CYS A 180 2.22 13.43 6.43
CA CYS A 180 2.57 12.22 5.67
C CYS A 180 4.04 11.88 5.86
N ILE A 181 4.32 10.61 6.16
CA ILE A 181 5.67 10.06 6.26
C ILE A 181 5.77 8.71 5.56
N VAL A 182 6.98 8.36 5.16
CA VAL A 182 7.38 7.01 4.75
C VAL A 182 8.31 6.42 5.79
N ILE A 183 8.09 5.17 6.16
CA ILE A 183 8.91 4.42 7.11
C ILE A 183 9.55 3.27 6.32
N GLU A 184 10.87 3.26 6.25
CA GLU A 184 11.68 2.23 5.62
C GLU A 184 12.67 1.65 6.65
N TYR A 185 12.83 0.33 6.63
CA TYR A 185 13.84 -0.34 7.43
C TYR A 185 15.02 -0.67 6.54
N GLU A 186 16.08 0.12 6.67
CA GLU A 186 17.26 0.07 5.84
C GLU A 186 18.50 -0.17 6.71
N ASP A 187 19.37 -1.07 6.28
CA ASP A 187 20.63 -1.36 6.97
C ASP A 187 20.47 -1.69 8.47
N GLY A 188 19.32 -2.28 8.85
CA GLY A 188 18.99 -2.58 10.24
C GLY A 188 18.51 -1.39 11.06
N MET A 189 18.13 -0.29 10.42
CA MET A 189 17.67 0.94 11.05
C MET A 189 16.28 1.35 10.57
N CYS A 190 15.47 1.90 11.47
CA CYS A 190 14.22 2.57 11.12
C CYS A 190 14.55 3.96 10.54
N LYS A 191 14.21 4.18 9.28
CA LYS A 191 14.31 5.47 8.59
C LYS A 191 12.92 6.04 8.41
N ILE A 192 12.75 7.32 8.76
CA ILE A 192 11.50 8.04 8.61
C ILE A 192 11.75 9.23 7.70
N TYR A 193 11.00 9.31 6.62
CA TYR A 193 11.09 10.39 5.64
C TYR A 193 9.79 11.18 5.63
N ASP A 194 9.88 12.51 5.74
CA ASP A 194 8.74 13.38 5.47
C ASP A 194 8.36 13.30 3.99
N ASN A 195 7.08 13.13 3.71
CA ASN A 195 6.57 12.95 2.36
C ASN A 195 5.58 14.05 1.98
N PRO A 196 6.07 15.24 1.57
CA PRO A 196 5.19 16.35 1.23
C PRO A 196 4.30 16.07 0.02
N LEU A 197 4.72 15.18 -0.88
CA LEU A 197 3.95 14.81 -2.06
C LEU A 197 2.78 13.87 -1.72
N GLY A 198 2.91 13.10 -0.64
CA GLY A 198 1.91 12.10 -0.27
C GLY A 198 1.83 10.91 -1.23
N LEU A 199 2.94 10.56 -1.90
CA LEU A 199 3.03 9.52 -2.93
C LEU A 199 3.96 8.40 -2.48
N MET A 200 3.62 7.15 -2.78
CA MET A 200 4.53 6.02 -2.66
C MET A 200 4.16 4.90 -3.63
N THR A 201 5.18 4.19 -4.10
CA THR A 201 5.04 2.94 -4.84
C THR A 201 5.85 1.83 -4.14
N ASN A 202 6.80 1.20 -4.79
CA ASN A 202 7.65 0.16 -4.21
C ASN A 202 9.12 0.58 -4.28
N ALA A 203 10.06 -0.39 -4.28
CA ALA A 203 11.49 -0.10 -4.48
C ALA A 203 11.76 0.67 -5.80
N PRO A 204 12.82 1.50 -5.87
CA PRO A 204 13.84 1.75 -4.84
C PRO A 204 13.38 2.63 -3.67
N ARG A 205 14.30 2.88 -2.73
CA ARG A 205 14.11 3.71 -1.52
C ARG A 205 13.45 5.06 -1.84
N PHE A 206 12.65 5.58 -0.93
CA PHE A 206 11.90 6.82 -1.12
C PHE A 206 12.78 8.03 -1.53
N PRO A 207 13.98 8.28 -0.96
CA PRO A 207 14.85 9.37 -1.41
C PRO A 207 15.30 9.23 -2.86
N TRP A 208 15.47 8.01 -3.35
CA TRP A 208 15.79 7.78 -4.75
C TRP A 208 14.60 8.14 -5.66
N GLN A 209 13.37 7.76 -5.28
CA GLN A 209 12.16 8.14 -6.03
C GLN A 209 12.04 9.66 -6.17
N MET A 210 12.27 10.38 -5.07
CA MET A 210 12.29 11.86 -5.06
C MET A 210 13.37 12.43 -5.98
N THR A 211 14.57 11.84 -5.99
CA THR A 211 15.66 12.25 -6.88
C THR A 211 15.34 11.98 -8.35
N ASN A 212 14.71 10.85 -8.66
CA ASN A 212 14.31 10.46 -10.00
C ASN A 212 13.34 11.47 -10.66
N LEU A 213 12.47 12.13 -9.88
CA LEU A 213 11.57 13.16 -10.40
C LEU A 213 12.29 14.31 -11.10
N ARG A 214 13.58 14.55 -10.79
CA ARG A 214 14.39 15.61 -11.42
C ARG A 214 14.57 15.42 -12.93
N GLN A 215 14.42 14.19 -13.44
CA GLN A 215 14.49 13.89 -14.87
C GLN A 215 13.21 14.31 -15.62
N TYR A 216 12.11 14.58 -14.89
CA TYR A 216 10.78 14.82 -15.45
C TYR A 216 10.28 16.25 -15.20
N VAL A 217 11.18 17.19 -14.91
CA VAL A 217 10.83 18.58 -14.62
C VAL A 217 10.20 19.31 -15.80
N GLY A 218 10.39 18.78 -17.04
CA GLY A 218 9.82 19.33 -18.27
C GLY A 218 8.37 18.92 -18.53
N LEU A 219 7.80 18.00 -17.75
CA LEU A 219 6.39 17.59 -17.92
C LEU A 219 5.46 18.75 -17.58
N THR A 220 4.47 18.97 -18.44
CA THR A 220 3.43 20.00 -18.29
C THR A 220 2.08 19.51 -18.82
N SER A 221 0.98 20.04 -18.29
CA SER A 221 -0.36 19.84 -18.83
C SER A 221 -0.61 20.65 -20.11
N GLU A 222 0.20 21.68 -20.37
CA GLU A 222 0.05 22.52 -21.53
C GLU A 222 0.61 21.87 -22.80
N THR A 223 -0.07 22.04 -23.93
CA THR A 223 0.47 21.64 -25.24
C THR A 223 1.56 22.61 -25.64
N PRO A 224 2.81 22.16 -25.89
CA PRO A 224 3.89 23.05 -26.30
C PRO A 224 3.58 23.70 -27.65
N GLY A 225 4.09 24.93 -27.84
CA GLY A 225 4.05 25.61 -29.13
C GLY A 225 4.84 24.84 -30.20
N PRO A 226 4.68 25.25 -31.47
CA PRO A 226 5.40 24.61 -32.58
C PRO A 226 6.90 24.78 -32.40
N TYR A 227 7.66 23.79 -32.84
CA TYR A 227 9.11 23.82 -32.92
C TYR A 227 9.52 24.20 -34.36
N GLU A 228 10.42 25.20 -34.49
CA GLU A 228 10.90 25.65 -35.78
C GLU A 228 12.39 25.32 -35.96
N ILE A 229 12.72 24.71 -37.10
CA ILE A 229 14.12 24.41 -37.49
C ILE A 229 14.26 24.45 -39.01
N ALA A 230 15.32 25.08 -39.49
CA ALA A 230 15.66 25.18 -40.90
C ALA A 230 14.53 25.74 -41.76
N GLY A 231 13.69 26.65 -41.24
CA GLY A 231 12.54 27.23 -41.93
C GLY A 231 11.31 26.33 -42.01
N LEU A 232 11.32 25.19 -41.31
CA LEU A 232 10.20 24.27 -41.22
C LEU A 232 9.56 24.41 -39.83
N THR A 233 8.22 24.36 -39.78
CA THR A 233 7.41 24.42 -38.58
C THR A 233 6.87 23.02 -38.24
N PHE A 234 7.14 22.55 -37.01
CA PHE A 234 6.68 21.26 -36.50
C PHE A 234 5.68 21.51 -35.36
N PRO A 235 4.38 21.49 -35.63
CA PRO A 235 3.38 21.61 -34.57
C PRO A 235 3.36 20.36 -33.69
N ALA A 236 2.87 20.51 -32.45
CA ALA A 236 2.63 19.36 -31.57
C ALA A 236 1.66 18.36 -32.23
N THR A 237 1.87 17.07 -32.02
CA THR A 237 1.07 15.98 -32.63
C THR A 237 -0.38 15.92 -32.10
N GLY A 238 -0.70 16.65 -31.03
CA GLY A 238 -2.05 16.72 -30.46
C GLY A 238 -2.06 17.22 -29.01
N HIS A 239 -3.25 17.29 -28.46
CA HIS A 239 -3.43 17.61 -27.03
C HIS A 239 -2.72 16.58 -26.15
N GLY A 240 -2.15 17.03 -25.02
CA GLY A 240 -1.37 16.19 -24.11
C GLY A 240 0.11 16.03 -24.48
N ALA A 241 0.58 16.68 -25.55
CA ALA A 241 1.99 16.62 -25.97
C ALA A 241 2.97 17.13 -24.89
N GLY A 242 2.54 17.98 -23.96
CA GLY A 242 3.34 18.38 -22.79
C GLY A 242 3.70 17.26 -21.83
N MET A 243 2.99 16.13 -21.91
CA MET A 243 3.27 14.90 -21.16
C MET A 243 4.18 13.92 -21.92
N PHE A 244 4.77 14.32 -23.04
CA PHE A 244 5.71 13.47 -23.78
C PHE A 244 6.88 13.04 -22.89
N GLY A 245 7.14 11.72 -22.84
CA GLY A 245 8.13 11.13 -21.96
C GLY A 245 7.59 10.71 -20.59
N LEU A 246 6.27 10.91 -20.31
CA LEU A 246 5.65 10.32 -19.12
C LEU A 246 5.71 8.80 -19.22
N PRO A 247 6.34 8.08 -18.24
CA PRO A 247 6.48 6.64 -18.34
C PRO A 247 5.14 5.92 -18.28
N GLY A 248 4.92 4.94 -19.18
CA GLY A 248 3.67 4.17 -19.28
C GLY A 248 3.75 2.76 -18.71
N ASP A 249 4.95 2.25 -18.38
CA ASP A 249 5.13 0.91 -17.85
C ASP A 249 4.73 0.77 -16.37
N PHE A 250 4.68 -0.46 -15.87
CA PHE A 250 4.21 -0.79 -14.52
C PHE A 250 5.33 -0.89 -13.47
N THR A 251 6.57 -0.55 -13.80
CA THR A 251 7.65 -0.53 -12.81
C THR A 251 7.39 0.51 -11.70
N PRO A 252 7.86 0.28 -10.47
CA PRO A 252 7.64 1.23 -9.39
C PRO A 252 8.12 2.66 -9.67
N PRO A 253 9.32 2.88 -10.27
CA PRO A 253 9.76 4.23 -10.63
C PRO A 253 8.85 4.93 -11.65
N SER A 254 8.40 4.20 -12.67
CA SER A 254 7.49 4.72 -13.69
C SER A 254 6.14 5.09 -13.12
N ARG A 255 5.58 4.24 -12.24
CA ARG A 255 4.33 4.51 -11.53
C ARG A 255 4.47 5.73 -10.60
N PHE A 256 5.61 5.89 -9.90
CA PHE A 256 5.86 7.04 -9.04
C PHE A 256 5.87 8.36 -9.83
N VAL A 257 6.59 8.41 -10.95
CA VAL A 257 6.65 9.58 -11.85
C VAL A 257 5.26 9.90 -12.41
N ARG A 258 4.55 8.89 -12.94
CA ARG A 258 3.19 9.06 -13.48
C ARG A 258 2.24 9.58 -12.42
N LEU A 259 2.32 9.04 -11.21
CA LEU A 259 1.51 9.47 -10.07
C LEU A 259 1.79 10.93 -9.69
N ALA A 260 3.07 11.33 -9.64
CA ALA A 260 3.48 12.71 -9.37
C ALA A 260 2.92 13.69 -10.43
N ALA A 261 2.97 13.32 -11.70
CA ALA A 261 2.41 14.13 -12.78
C ALA A 261 0.88 14.25 -12.68
N LEU A 262 0.18 13.11 -12.52
CA LEU A 262 -1.29 13.08 -12.45
C LEU A 262 -1.82 13.87 -11.24
N THR A 263 -1.21 13.70 -10.06
CA THR A 263 -1.65 14.42 -8.86
C THR A 263 -1.31 15.92 -8.89
N ARG A 264 -0.25 16.30 -9.61
CA ARG A 264 0.17 17.70 -9.76
C ARG A 264 -0.72 18.48 -10.72
N PHE A 265 -1.08 17.88 -11.85
CA PHE A 265 -1.72 18.59 -12.95
C PHE A 265 -3.25 18.42 -13.00
N ALA A 266 -3.80 17.45 -12.27
CA ALA A 266 -5.25 17.34 -12.13
C ALA A 266 -5.83 18.52 -11.37
N ASP A 267 -6.98 19.00 -11.83
CA ASP A 267 -7.68 20.12 -11.20
C ASP A 267 -8.11 19.76 -9.77
N LYS A 268 -7.83 20.66 -8.85
CA LYS A 268 -8.28 20.53 -7.46
C LYS A 268 -9.80 20.53 -7.40
N GLN A 269 -10.38 19.50 -6.83
CA GLN A 269 -11.80 19.34 -6.69
C GLN A 269 -12.34 20.10 -5.46
N PRO A 270 -13.59 20.62 -5.49
CA PRO A 270 -14.11 21.48 -4.43
C PRO A 270 -14.36 20.75 -3.11
N ASP A 271 -14.73 19.48 -3.13
CA ASP A 271 -15.21 18.71 -1.98
C ASP A 271 -14.68 17.27 -1.97
N ALA A 272 -14.96 16.55 -0.87
CA ALA A 272 -14.53 15.17 -0.69
C ALA A 272 -15.10 14.23 -1.76
N GLU A 273 -16.37 14.38 -2.16
CA GLU A 273 -17.04 13.48 -3.10
C GLU A 273 -16.42 13.57 -4.49
N ARG A 274 -16.25 14.79 -5.01
CA ARG A 274 -15.59 15.01 -6.30
C ARG A 274 -14.12 14.63 -6.27
N THR A 275 -13.44 14.84 -5.14
CA THR A 275 -12.05 14.40 -4.96
C THR A 275 -11.94 12.88 -4.93
N LEU A 276 -12.90 12.17 -4.34
CA LEU A 276 -13.00 10.71 -4.41
C LEU A 276 -13.17 10.24 -5.87
N ASN A 277 -14.02 10.90 -6.65
CA ASN A 277 -14.18 10.59 -8.06
C ASN A 277 -12.86 10.80 -8.84
N LEU A 278 -12.19 11.94 -8.64
CA LEU A 278 -10.88 12.21 -9.25
C LEU A 278 -9.85 11.15 -8.83
N ALA A 279 -9.83 10.75 -7.55
CA ALA A 279 -8.93 9.71 -7.07
C ALA A 279 -9.14 8.37 -7.78
N GLN A 280 -10.39 8.02 -8.10
CA GLN A 280 -10.70 6.82 -8.88
C GLN A 280 -10.13 6.93 -10.32
N HIS A 281 -10.32 8.06 -10.99
CA HIS A 281 -9.76 8.28 -12.33
C HIS A 281 -8.25 8.15 -12.34
N ILE A 282 -7.55 8.75 -11.38
CA ILE A 282 -6.10 8.63 -11.26
C ILE A 282 -5.71 7.17 -11.02
N LEU A 283 -6.33 6.51 -10.04
CA LEU A 283 -5.94 5.15 -9.64
C LEU A 283 -6.20 4.13 -10.75
N ASN A 284 -7.26 4.28 -11.54
CA ASN A 284 -7.57 3.39 -12.66
C ASN A 284 -6.45 3.35 -13.73
N THR A 285 -5.59 4.38 -13.80
CA THR A 285 -4.44 4.37 -14.71
C THR A 285 -3.30 3.44 -14.26
N PHE A 286 -3.42 2.88 -13.06
CA PHE A 286 -2.47 1.93 -12.47
C PHE A 286 -3.02 0.52 -12.36
N ASP A 287 -4.27 0.28 -12.75
CA ASP A 287 -4.86 -1.06 -12.73
C ASP A 287 -4.08 -2.00 -13.65
N ILE A 288 -3.74 -3.17 -13.14
CA ILE A 288 -3.06 -4.23 -13.87
C ILE A 288 -4.08 -5.31 -14.25
N PRO A 289 -4.50 -5.36 -15.52
CA PRO A 289 -5.36 -6.44 -16.02
C PRO A 289 -4.64 -7.80 -15.92
N SER A 290 -5.39 -8.84 -15.62
CA SER A 290 -4.85 -10.20 -15.51
C SER A 290 -4.09 -10.63 -16.76
N GLY A 291 -2.85 -11.04 -16.57
CA GLY A 291 -1.98 -11.54 -17.64
C GLY A 291 -1.11 -10.48 -18.32
N LEU A 292 -1.27 -9.19 -17.99
CA LEU A 292 -0.43 -8.13 -18.55
C LEU A 292 0.99 -8.15 -17.96
N VAL A 293 1.10 -8.31 -16.64
CA VAL A 293 2.39 -8.43 -15.93
C VAL A 293 2.57 -9.87 -15.50
N LYS A 294 3.67 -10.48 -15.91
CA LYS A 294 3.99 -11.88 -15.63
C LYS A 294 5.43 -11.98 -15.15
N ASP A 295 5.65 -12.83 -14.17
CA ASP A 295 6.98 -13.28 -13.78
C ASP A 295 7.08 -14.80 -13.99
N THR A 296 8.15 -15.23 -14.62
CA THR A 296 8.39 -16.62 -14.93
C THR A 296 9.57 -17.11 -14.12
N SER A 297 9.39 -18.22 -13.40
CA SER A 297 10.46 -18.84 -12.63
C SER A 297 11.68 -19.15 -13.51
N PRO A 298 12.92 -19.18 -12.97
CA PRO A 298 14.14 -19.45 -13.73
C PRO A 298 14.10 -20.79 -14.48
N ASP A 299 13.41 -21.80 -13.92
CA ASP A 299 13.22 -23.12 -14.54
C ASP A 299 12.06 -23.14 -15.56
N LYS A 300 11.39 -21.99 -15.78
CA LYS A 300 10.25 -21.80 -16.70
C LYS A 300 9.02 -22.67 -16.40
N LYS A 301 8.93 -23.28 -15.21
CA LYS A 301 7.82 -24.15 -14.83
C LYS A 301 6.64 -23.42 -14.19
N THR A 302 6.92 -22.28 -13.56
CA THR A 302 5.89 -21.49 -12.88
C THR A 302 5.80 -20.09 -13.50
N VAL A 303 4.59 -19.69 -13.85
CA VAL A 303 4.28 -18.32 -14.30
C VAL A 303 3.31 -17.72 -13.31
N THR A 304 3.74 -16.68 -12.60
CA THR A 304 2.87 -15.87 -11.76
C THR A 304 2.35 -14.66 -12.56
N LYS A 305 1.13 -14.24 -12.27
CA LYS A 305 0.48 -13.11 -12.95
C LYS A 305 0.11 -12.08 -11.90
N GLU A 306 0.67 -10.91 -12.00
CA GLU A 306 0.31 -9.82 -11.14
C GLU A 306 -1.01 -9.20 -11.60
N THR A 307 -1.87 -8.86 -10.65
CA THR A 307 -3.22 -8.33 -10.92
C THR A 307 -3.59 -7.37 -9.80
N THR A 308 -4.28 -6.28 -10.12
CA THR A 308 -4.88 -5.40 -9.11
C THR A 308 -6.00 -6.14 -8.41
N GLN A 309 -5.75 -6.64 -7.20
CA GLN A 309 -6.74 -7.42 -6.43
C GLN A 309 -7.86 -6.54 -5.87
N TRP A 310 -7.49 -5.38 -5.37
CA TRP A 310 -8.42 -4.39 -4.84
C TRP A 310 -7.83 -2.97 -4.87
N ALA A 311 -8.72 -2.02 -4.78
CA ALA A 311 -8.39 -0.61 -4.56
C ALA A 311 -9.17 -0.06 -3.37
N THR A 312 -8.53 0.82 -2.61
CA THR A 312 -9.14 1.53 -1.47
C THR A 312 -9.06 3.03 -1.66
N PHE A 313 -10.05 3.72 -1.11
CA PHE A 313 -10.02 5.17 -0.96
C PHE A 313 -10.42 5.50 0.48
N ARG A 314 -9.66 6.36 1.13
CA ARG A 314 -9.86 6.73 2.54
C ARG A 314 -10.06 8.23 2.64
N ASP A 315 -11.23 8.63 3.05
CA ASP A 315 -11.51 10.00 3.47
C ASP A 315 -11.08 10.14 4.93
N LEU A 316 -9.89 10.70 5.13
CA LEU A 316 -9.28 10.82 6.45
C LEU A 316 -10.05 11.81 7.32
N THR A 317 -10.62 12.85 6.71
CA THR A 317 -11.34 13.92 7.38
C THR A 317 -12.67 13.42 7.93
N HIS A 318 -13.43 12.67 7.13
CA HIS A 318 -14.73 12.15 7.53
C HIS A 318 -14.68 10.72 8.07
N ARG A 319 -13.49 10.05 8.06
CA ARG A 319 -13.26 8.68 8.55
C ARG A 319 -14.10 7.65 7.80
N ILE A 320 -14.09 7.75 6.48
CA ILE A 320 -14.81 6.84 5.59
C ILE A 320 -13.79 6.06 4.75
N LEU A 321 -13.94 4.74 4.75
CA LEU A 321 -13.17 3.83 3.91
C LEU A 321 -14.05 3.33 2.78
N TYR A 322 -13.56 3.46 1.55
CA TYR A 322 -14.19 2.91 0.36
C TYR A 322 -13.27 1.84 -0.23
N PHE A 323 -13.84 0.85 -0.87
CA PHE A 323 -13.06 -0.15 -1.60
C PHE A 323 -13.82 -0.70 -2.81
N LYS A 324 -13.07 -1.21 -3.78
CA LYS A 324 -13.51 -2.02 -4.90
C LYS A 324 -12.54 -3.19 -5.08
N THR A 325 -12.97 -4.23 -5.79
CA THR A 325 -12.15 -5.41 -6.07
C THR A 325 -12.05 -5.65 -7.57
N TYR A 326 -11.14 -6.51 -8.01
CA TYR A 326 -11.01 -6.83 -9.43
C TYR A 326 -12.35 -7.25 -10.07
N ASP A 327 -13.11 -8.11 -9.39
CA ASP A 327 -14.37 -8.67 -9.89
C ASP A 327 -15.60 -7.79 -9.60
N ASN A 328 -15.43 -6.69 -8.86
CA ASN A 328 -16.51 -5.76 -8.54
C ASN A 328 -15.98 -4.33 -8.44
N GLN A 329 -16.18 -3.56 -9.50
CA GLN A 329 -15.70 -2.18 -9.63
C GLN A 329 -16.60 -1.15 -8.94
N ASN A 330 -17.78 -1.56 -8.43
CA ASN A 330 -18.64 -0.67 -7.64
C ASN A 330 -17.99 -0.37 -6.29
N LEU A 331 -17.94 0.92 -5.93
CA LEU A 331 -17.44 1.34 -4.62
C LEU A 331 -18.38 0.86 -3.50
N ARG A 332 -17.80 0.23 -2.50
CA ARG A 332 -18.44 -0.12 -1.23
C ARG A 332 -17.89 0.76 -0.14
N LYS A 333 -18.77 1.28 0.70
CA LYS A 333 -18.47 2.26 1.74
C LYS A 333 -18.52 1.64 3.13
N ILE A 334 -17.54 1.95 3.95
CA ILE A 334 -17.49 1.64 5.38
C ILE A 334 -17.28 2.96 6.12
N ASP A 335 -18.26 3.36 6.93
CA ASP A 335 -18.20 4.56 7.74
C ASP A 335 -17.74 4.19 9.15
N LEU A 336 -16.52 4.57 9.51
CA LEU A 336 -15.92 4.24 10.80
C LEU A 336 -16.66 4.89 11.98
N ASN A 337 -17.33 6.03 11.74
CA ASN A 337 -18.11 6.70 12.80
C ASN A 337 -19.33 5.90 13.25
N ARG A 338 -19.75 4.91 12.47
CA ARG A 338 -20.90 4.04 12.80
C ARG A 338 -20.50 2.81 13.61
N PHE A 339 -19.22 2.59 13.86
CA PHE A 339 -18.77 1.48 14.70
C PHE A 339 -18.68 1.90 16.16
N ASP A 340 -19.24 1.06 17.01
CA ASP A 340 -18.91 1.04 18.42
C ASP A 340 -17.59 0.28 18.62
N PHE A 341 -16.53 1.02 18.88
CA PHE A 341 -15.21 0.47 19.15
C PHE A 341 -15.01 0.05 20.63
N SER A 342 -16.04 0.11 21.48
CA SER A 342 -15.96 -0.36 22.87
C SER A 342 -16.11 -1.89 23.02
N GLY A 343 -16.47 -2.56 21.92
CA GLY A 343 -16.63 -4.03 21.88
C GLY A 343 -15.33 -4.78 22.19
N THR A 344 -15.41 -6.10 22.40
CA THR A 344 -14.26 -6.92 22.80
C THR A 344 -13.72 -7.82 21.66
N SER A 345 -14.47 -8.00 20.59
CA SER A 345 -14.13 -8.89 19.48
C SER A 345 -13.86 -8.15 18.20
N VAL A 346 -12.91 -8.66 17.42
CA VAL A 346 -12.67 -8.23 16.05
C VAL A 346 -13.87 -8.64 15.19
N LYS A 347 -14.40 -7.70 14.40
CA LYS A 347 -15.46 -7.98 13.40
C LYS A 347 -14.83 -8.09 12.02
N ARG A 348 -15.48 -8.82 11.12
CA ARG A 348 -14.99 -9.07 9.77
C ARG A 348 -16.04 -8.73 8.74
N ILE A 349 -15.64 -8.06 7.67
CA ILE A 349 -16.48 -7.73 6.52
C ILE A 349 -15.83 -8.34 5.28
N ARG A 350 -16.58 -9.19 4.59
CA ARG A 350 -16.10 -9.85 3.37
C ARG A 350 -15.87 -8.83 2.25
N MET A 351 -14.73 -8.90 1.59
CA MET A 351 -14.39 -8.06 0.44
C MET A 351 -14.79 -8.69 -0.90
N PHE A 352 -14.59 -9.98 -1.07
CA PHE A 352 -14.76 -10.73 -2.32
C PHE A 352 -16.03 -11.56 -2.34
N GLY A 353 -16.39 -12.08 -3.53
CA GLY A 353 -17.57 -12.94 -3.71
C GLY A 353 -18.90 -12.17 -3.64
N ILE A 354 -18.85 -10.85 -3.84
CA ILE A 354 -20.03 -9.99 -3.97
C ILE A 354 -20.14 -9.59 -5.43
N SER A 355 -21.24 -9.93 -6.07
CA SER A 355 -21.47 -9.61 -7.49
C SER A 355 -21.55 -8.10 -7.71
N GLU A 356 -21.04 -7.67 -8.84
CA GLU A 356 -21.22 -6.30 -9.33
C GLU A 356 -22.68 -6.06 -9.68
N ILE A 357 -23.17 -4.87 -9.34
CA ILE A 357 -24.53 -4.45 -9.72
C ILE A 357 -24.40 -3.58 -10.96
N VAL A 358 -24.92 -4.07 -12.09
CA VAL A 358 -25.07 -3.28 -13.31
C VAL A 358 -26.46 -2.66 -13.29
N THR A 359 -26.53 -1.33 -13.30
CA THR A 359 -27.78 -0.60 -13.31
C THR A 359 -28.27 -0.50 -14.75
N ASP A 360 -29.41 -1.11 -15.05
CA ASP A 360 -30.11 -0.93 -16.33
C ASP A 360 -30.83 0.42 -16.32
N ILE A 361 -30.52 1.27 -17.28
CA ILE A 361 -31.13 2.60 -17.44
C ILE A 361 -31.93 2.71 -18.73
N THR A 362 -32.27 1.58 -19.37
CA THR A 362 -32.96 1.56 -20.68
C THR A 362 -34.29 2.34 -20.63
N ASP A 363 -35.02 2.24 -19.52
CA ASP A 363 -36.32 2.93 -19.34
C ASP A 363 -36.19 4.47 -19.12
N GLN A 364 -34.96 5.01 -19.03
CA GLN A 364 -34.72 6.44 -18.94
C GLN A 364 -34.61 7.13 -20.31
N ALA A 365 -34.74 6.38 -21.41
CA ALA A 365 -34.78 6.93 -22.75
C ALA A 365 -36.10 7.70 -22.97
N HIS A 366 -36.02 9.01 -23.20
CA HIS A 366 -37.13 9.91 -23.46
C HIS A 366 -37.14 10.38 -24.92
#